data_3b3614a8ac2bf071ce658de65e601d21
#
_entry.id   3b3614a8ac2bf071ce658de65e601d21
#
_cell.length_a   1.000
_cell.length_b   1.000
_cell.length_c   1.000
_cell.angle_alpha   90.00
_cell.angle_beta   90.00
_cell.angle_gamma   90.00
#
_symmetry.space_group_name_H-M   'P 1'
#
loop_
_entity.id
_entity.type
_entity.pdbx_description
1 polymer ?
#
loop_
_entity_poly.entity_id
_entity_poly.type
_entity_poly.pdbx_seq_one_letter_code
_entity_poly.pdbx_strand_id
1 'polypeptide(L)'
;MTGKGASAMAENGVLKIGKVTDFQAHQIEHQLGVYTNCNHGAGLAVIHPVLYRHIYKSGAARFARFAQNVWGIVPKGIDEETAAAGIDALADFIREIGLPNSFTELGIPTDTDFRAIADSTVLTPGCCKKLSHDEIYEILKECR
;
A
#
# COMPACT_ATOMS: atom_id res chain seq x y z
N MET A 1 13.41 8.91 20.02
CA MET A 1 12.71 7.60 20.08
C MET A 1 13.51 6.61 19.26
N THR A 2 13.78 5.41 19.76
CA THR A 2 14.39 4.35 18.93
C THR A 2 13.36 3.85 17.89
N GLY A 3 13.82 3.38 16.71
CA GLY A 3 12.91 2.87 15.65
C GLY A 3 11.92 1.81 16.15
N LYS A 4 12.33 0.96 17.08
CA LYS A 4 11.46 -0.06 17.73
C LYS A 4 10.31 0.58 18.52
N GLY A 5 10.55 1.68 19.23
CA GLY A 5 9.50 2.38 19.97
C GLY A 5 8.48 3.04 19.05
N ALA A 6 8.91 3.62 17.94
CA ALA A 6 8.00 4.20 16.94
C ALA A 6 7.12 3.13 16.27
N SER A 7 7.69 1.98 15.91
CA SER A 7 6.95 0.85 15.35
C SER A 7 5.88 0.32 16.31
N ALA A 8 6.24 0.09 17.59
CA ALA A 8 5.29 -0.36 18.60
C ALA A 8 4.14 0.63 18.81
N MET A 9 4.42 1.94 18.78
CA MET A 9 3.38 2.98 18.90
C MET A 9 2.46 3.02 17.67
N ALA A 10 2.98 2.74 16.48
CA ALA A 10 2.16 2.67 15.26
C ALA A 10 1.18 1.49 15.30
N GLU A 11 1.61 0.34 15.85
CA GLU A 11 0.82 -0.90 15.87
C GLU A 11 -0.13 -1.04 17.06
N ASN A 12 0.17 -0.44 18.22
CA ASN A 12 -0.60 -0.67 19.46
C ASN A 12 -2.01 -0.07 19.49
N GLY A 13 -2.47 0.53 18.40
CA GLY A 13 -3.82 1.05 18.25
C GLY A 13 -4.05 2.47 18.80
N VAL A 14 -3.09 3.07 19.50
CA VAL A 14 -3.23 4.45 20.05
C VAL A 14 -3.49 5.46 18.93
N LEU A 15 -2.81 5.33 17.79
CA LEU A 15 -2.98 6.21 16.64
C LEU A 15 -4.32 6.02 15.90
N LYS A 16 -5.06 4.95 16.20
CA LYS A 16 -6.36 4.64 15.57
C LYS A 16 -7.53 5.34 16.26
N ILE A 17 -7.35 5.84 17.49
CA ILE A 17 -8.41 6.47 18.27
C ILE A 17 -9.02 7.64 17.51
N GLY A 18 -10.34 7.61 17.29
CA GLY A 18 -11.09 8.65 16.58
C GLY A 18 -10.81 8.74 15.08
N LYS A 19 -10.23 7.70 14.46
CA LYS A 19 -9.90 7.67 13.03
C LYS A 19 -10.49 6.44 12.35
N VAL A 20 -10.80 6.60 11.07
CA VAL A 20 -11.06 5.46 10.17
C VAL A 20 -9.73 4.96 9.66
N THR A 21 -9.44 3.69 9.91
CA THR A 21 -8.20 3.03 9.48
C THR A 21 -8.39 2.35 8.14
N ASP A 22 -7.28 2.20 7.39
CA ASP A 22 -7.24 1.37 6.18
C ASP A 22 -6.37 0.14 6.44
N PHE A 23 -6.92 -1.02 6.12
CA PHE A 23 -6.24 -2.30 6.27
C PHE A 23 -6.28 -3.12 4.98
N GLN A 24 -6.69 -2.51 3.86
CA GLN A 24 -6.88 -3.19 2.59
C GLN A 24 -5.59 -3.82 2.06
N ALA A 25 -4.46 -3.07 2.13
CA ALA A 25 -3.16 -3.62 1.72
C ALA A 25 -2.79 -4.89 2.49
N HIS A 26 -3.03 -4.90 3.81
CA HIS A 26 -2.77 -6.08 4.66
C HIS A 26 -3.69 -7.24 4.31
N GLN A 27 -4.98 -6.99 4.03
CA GLN A 27 -5.90 -8.06 3.64
C GLN A 27 -5.50 -8.71 2.31
N ILE A 28 -5.07 -7.91 1.34
CA ILE A 28 -4.56 -8.41 0.05
C ILE A 28 -3.28 -9.21 0.27
N GLU A 29 -2.35 -8.68 1.03
CA GLU A 29 -1.06 -9.33 1.29
C GLU A 29 -1.21 -10.60 2.11
N HIS A 30 -2.11 -10.65 3.09
CA HIS A 30 -2.38 -11.88 3.84
C HIS A 30 -2.81 -13.02 2.90
N GLN A 31 -3.68 -12.74 1.91
CA GLN A 31 -4.06 -13.74 0.94
C GLN A 31 -2.91 -14.09 -0.01
N LEU A 32 -2.15 -13.09 -0.47
CA LEU A 32 -0.94 -13.35 -1.26
C LEU A 32 0.02 -14.28 -0.51
N GLY A 33 0.27 -14.03 0.78
CA GLY A 33 1.10 -14.85 1.64
C GLY A 33 0.60 -16.29 1.80
N VAL A 34 -0.72 -16.49 1.91
CA VAL A 34 -1.34 -17.83 1.96
C VAL A 34 -1.04 -18.63 0.69
N TYR A 35 -1.13 -18.00 -0.47
CA TYR A 35 -0.93 -18.67 -1.77
C TYR A 35 0.54 -18.84 -2.14
N THR A 36 1.43 -17.97 -1.67
CA THR A 36 2.81 -17.90 -2.16
C THR A 36 3.88 -18.07 -1.09
N ASN A 37 3.49 -18.02 0.19
CA ASN A 37 4.42 -18.03 1.33
C ASN A 37 5.50 -16.93 1.26
N CYS A 38 5.18 -15.77 0.65
CA CYS A 38 6.10 -14.65 0.54
C CYS A 38 6.33 -13.96 1.90
N ASN A 39 7.41 -13.21 2.01
CA ASN A 39 7.67 -12.40 3.21
C ASN A 39 6.65 -11.26 3.30
N HIS A 40 5.97 -11.15 4.44
CA HIS A 40 4.90 -10.19 4.70
C HIS A 40 5.31 -8.74 4.42
N GLY A 41 6.44 -8.30 4.99
CA GLY A 41 6.91 -6.92 4.80
C GLY A 41 7.28 -6.60 3.35
N ALA A 42 7.88 -7.55 2.65
CA ALA A 42 8.25 -7.40 1.25
C ALA A 42 7.00 -7.40 0.34
N GLY A 43 6.00 -8.24 0.63
CA GLY A 43 4.70 -8.22 -0.05
C GLY A 43 3.99 -6.87 0.10
N LEU A 44 3.96 -6.33 1.31
CA LEU A 44 3.41 -5.00 1.56
C LEU A 44 4.18 -3.89 0.84
N ALA A 45 5.51 -3.99 0.73
CA ALA A 45 6.32 -3.00 0.02
C ALA A 45 5.93 -2.90 -1.46
N VAL A 46 5.63 -4.03 -2.11
CA VAL A 46 5.16 -4.08 -3.50
C VAL A 46 3.73 -3.54 -3.63
N ILE A 47 2.82 -3.98 -2.74
CA ILE A 47 1.39 -3.67 -2.87
C ILE A 47 1.08 -2.20 -2.58
N HIS A 48 1.70 -1.58 -1.56
CA HIS A 48 1.30 -0.23 -1.10
C HIS A 48 1.37 0.85 -2.19
N PRO A 49 2.48 1.01 -2.96
CA PRO A 49 2.52 2.06 -3.99
C PRO A 49 1.46 1.87 -5.07
N VAL A 50 1.22 0.64 -5.50
CA VAL A 50 0.22 0.31 -6.53
C VAL A 50 -1.19 0.57 -6.00
N LEU A 51 -1.53 0.04 -4.83
CA LEU A 51 -2.83 0.27 -4.18
C LEU A 51 -3.09 1.77 -3.99
N TYR A 52 -2.10 2.53 -3.54
CA TYR A 52 -2.25 3.97 -3.34
C TYR A 52 -2.55 4.71 -4.65
N ARG A 53 -1.98 4.29 -5.79
CA ARG A 53 -2.33 4.83 -7.11
C ARG A 53 -3.79 4.58 -7.51
N HIS A 54 -4.40 3.51 -7.02
CA HIS A 54 -5.82 3.21 -7.26
C HIS A 54 -6.78 4.04 -6.39
N ILE A 55 -6.34 4.48 -5.19
CA ILE A 55 -7.25 5.11 -4.21
C ILE A 55 -6.98 6.59 -3.96
N TYR A 56 -5.79 7.13 -4.31
CA TYR A 56 -5.36 8.46 -3.84
C TYR A 56 -6.30 9.60 -4.26
N LYS A 57 -6.93 9.52 -5.43
CA LYS A 57 -7.87 10.55 -5.89
C LYS A 57 -9.07 10.70 -4.95
N SER A 58 -9.52 9.60 -4.34
CA SER A 58 -10.60 9.63 -3.35
C SER A 58 -10.20 10.22 -1.99
N GLY A 59 -8.90 10.45 -1.77
CA GLY A 59 -8.34 11.03 -0.55
C GLY A 59 -7.18 11.98 -0.81
N ALA A 60 -7.22 12.71 -1.94
CA ALA A 60 -6.10 13.49 -2.46
C ALA A 60 -5.45 14.42 -1.42
N ALA A 61 -6.26 15.15 -0.64
CA ALA A 61 -5.74 16.04 0.40
C ALA A 61 -4.92 15.31 1.49
N ARG A 62 -5.29 14.07 1.83
CA ARG A 62 -4.52 13.25 2.79
C ARG A 62 -3.20 12.76 2.20
N PHE A 63 -3.22 12.31 0.96
CA PHE A 63 -2.02 11.89 0.25
C PHE A 63 -1.09 13.08 -0.06
N ALA A 64 -1.64 14.25 -0.40
CA ALA A 64 -0.86 15.48 -0.55
C ALA A 64 -0.17 15.88 0.77
N ARG A 65 -0.88 15.79 1.90
CA ARG A 65 -0.29 16.03 3.22
C ARG A 65 0.82 15.01 3.56
N PHE A 66 0.65 13.74 3.19
CA PHE A 66 1.69 12.73 3.31
C PHE A 66 2.93 13.10 2.48
N ALA A 67 2.73 13.51 1.22
CA ALA A 67 3.80 13.95 0.33
C ALA A 67 4.61 15.12 0.93
N GLN A 68 3.93 16.10 1.48
CA GLN A 68 4.56 17.28 2.07
C GLN A 68 5.30 16.96 3.38
N ASN A 69 4.63 16.24 4.28
CA ASN A 69 5.15 16.03 5.64
C ASN A 69 6.23 14.93 5.73
N VAL A 70 6.16 13.93 4.87
CA VAL A 70 7.10 12.79 4.89
C VAL A 70 8.24 13.00 3.91
N TRP A 71 7.92 13.47 2.71
CA TRP A 71 8.88 13.60 1.60
C TRP A 71 9.36 15.02 1.36
N GLY A 72 8.78 16.04 2.04
CA GLY A 72 9.14 17.43 1.85
C GLY A 72 8.75 17.98 0.47
N ILE A 73 7.81 17.35 -0.21
CA ILE A 73 7.39 17.75 -1.55
C ILE A 73 6.66 19.11 -1.47
N VAL A 74 7.16 20.07 -2.21
CA VAL A 74 6.51 21.37 -2.33
C VAL A 74 5.29 21.26 -3.25
N PRO A 75 4.08 21.63 -2.79
CA PRO A 75 2.87 21.56 -3.63
C PRO A 75 3.03 22.35 -4.92
N LYS A 76 2.64 21.73 -6.02
CA LYS A 76 2.58 22.36 -7.35
C LYS A 76 1.20 22.09 -7.94
N GLY A 77 0.34 23.11 -8.00
CA GLY A 77 -1.01 22.93 -8.55
C GLY A 77 -2.00 22.29 -7.57
N ILE A 78 -2.69 21.24 -8.00
CA ILE A 78 -3.76 20.58 -7.24
C ILE A 78 -3.23 19.48 -6.32
N ASP A 79 -4.04 19.12 -5.32
CA ASP A 79 -3.69 18.06 -4.34
C ASP A 79 -3.39 16.72 -5.00
N GLU A 80 -4.07 16.38 -6.10
CA GLU A 80 -3.84 15.11 -6.80
C GLU A 80 -2.41 15.01 -7.37
N GLU A 81 -1.86 16.08 -7.92
CA GLU A 81 -0.49 16.10 -8.44
C GLU A 81 0.54 15.94 -7.32
N THR A 82 0.32 16.65 -6.20
CA THR A 82 1.17 16.54 -5.01
C THR A 82 1.08 15.13 -4.41
N ALA A 83 -0.11 14.56 -4.35
CA ALA A 83 -0.36 13.21 -3.85
C ALA A 83 0.34 12.15 -4.72
N ALA A 84 0.25 12.24 -6.04
CA ALA A 84 0.91 11.34 -6.97
C ALA A 84 2.45 11.38 -6.78
N ALA A 85 3.03 12.57 -6.67
CA ALA A 85 4.47 12.72 -6.42
C ALA A 85 4.89 12.10 -5.07
N GLY A 86 4.04 12.15 -4.05
CA GLY A 86 4.30 11.49 -2.77
C GLY A 86 4.29 9.95 -2.85
N ILE A 87 3.43 9.40 -3.70
CA ILE A 87 3.38 7.95 -3.94
C ILE A 87 4.61 7.50 -4.74
N ASP A 88 5.04 8.31 -5.71
CA ASP A 88 6.27 8.03 -6.47
C ASP A 88 7.50 8.07 -5.55
N ALA A 89 7.60 9.05 -4.66
CA ALA A 89 8.67 9.14 -3.66
C ALA A 89 8.68 7.92 -2.71
N LEU A 90 7.50 7.38 -2.33
CA LEU A 90 7.42 6.14 -1.56
C LEU A 90 7.97 4.95 -2.35
N ALA A 91 7.62 4.82 -3.63
CA ALA A 91 8.12 3.74 -4.49
C ALA A 91 9.65 3.83 -4.67
N ASP A 92 10.18 5.04 -4.86
CA ASP A 92 11.62 5.28 -4.97
C ASP A 92 12.35 4.93 -3.66
N PHE A 93 11.82 5.32 -2.52
CA PHE A 93 12.37 4.97 -1.20
C PHE A 93 12.41 3.46 -0.98
N ILE A 94 11.34 2.74 -1.33
CA ILE A 94 11.29 1.27 -1.24
C ILE A 94 12.43 0.66 -2.06
N ARG A 95 12.68 1.17 -3.27
CA ARG A 95 13.78 0.74 -4.12
C ARG A 95 15.15 1.08 -3.52
N GLU A 96 15.31 2.28 -2.99
CA GLU A 96 16.56 2.77 -2.38
C GLU A 96 17.00 1.89 -1.20
N ILE A 97 16.06 1.46 -0.37
CA ILE A 97 16.35 0.58 0.78
C ILE A 97 16.50 -0.91 0.39
N GLY A 98 16.45 -1.24 -0.90
CA GLY A 98 16.67 -2.60 -1.42
C GLY A 98 15.50 -3.57 -1.23
N LEU A 99 14.27 -3.07 -1.04
CA LEU A 99 13.08 -3.91 -1.04
C LEU A 99 12.54 -4.10 -2.48
N PRO A 100 11.86 -5.24 -2.76
CA PRO A 100 11.28 -5.49 -4.07
C PRO A 100 10.20 -4.47 -4.42
N ASN A 101 10.13 -4.10 -5.70
CA ASN A 101 9.12 -3.20 -6.26
C ASN A 101 8.09 -3.93 -7.12
N SER A 102 8.29 -5.22 -7.36
CA SER A 102 7.36 -6.05 -8.13
C SER A 102 7.28 -7.45 -7.56
N PHE A 103 6.23 -8.17 -7.91
CA PHE A 103 6.09 -9.58 -7.56
C PHE A 103 7.15 -10.45 -8.26
N THR A 104 7.63 -10.03 -9.42
CA THR A 104 8.76 -10.70 -10.10
C THR A 104 10.04 -10.61 -9.26
N GLU A 105 10.36 -9.43 -8.75
CA GLU A 105 11.52 -9.24 -7.86
C GLU A 105 11.34 -9.96 -6.52
N LEU A 106 10.09 -10.04 -6.02
CA LEU A 106 9.75 -10.79 -4.81
C LEU A 106 9.84 -12.32 -5.02
N GLY A 107 9.94 -12.77 -6.27
CA GLY A 107 10.00 -14.19 -6.61
C GLY A 107 8.64 -14.91 -6.60
N ILE A 108 7.55 -14.17 -6.76
CA ILE A 108 6.20 -14.76 -6.89
C ILE A 108 6.11 -15.55 -8.21
N PRO A 109 5.68 -16.83 -8.17
CA PRO A 109 5.55 -17.66 -9.37
C PRO A 109 4.66 -17.01 -10.44
N THR A 110 5.04 -17.19 -11.71
CA THR A 110 4.32 -16.57 -12.84
C THR A 110 2.93 -17.15 -13.06
N ASP A 111 2.68 -18.36 -12.58
CA ASP A 111 1.41 -19.08 -12.64
C ASP A 111 0.52 -18.86 -11.41
N THR A 112 0.90 -17.95 -10.51
CA THR A 112 0.09 -17.60 -9.34
C THR A 112 -1.29 -17.09 -9.76
N ASP A 113 -2.34 -17.72 -9.21
CA ASP A 113 -3.74 -17.37 -9.49
C ASP A 113 -4.16 -16.10 -8.72
N PHE A 114 -3.87 -14.93 -9.30
CA PHE A 114 -4.28 -13.65 -8.72
C PHE A 114 -5.80 -13.47 -8.63
N ARG A 115 -6.58 -14.18 -9.48
CA ARG A 115 -8.03 -14.12 -9.37
C ARG A 115 -8.51 -14.80 -8.09
N ALA A 116 -8.00 -16.00 -7.80
CA ALA A 116 -8.32 -16.70 -6.56
C ALA A 116 -7.89 -15.91 -5.32
N ILE A 117 -6.71 -15.25 -5.35
CA ILE A 117 -6.25 -14.37 -4.28
C ILE A 117 -7.22 -13.20 -4.09
N ALA A 118 -7.60 -12.51 -5.16
CA ALA A 118 -8.51 -11.38 -5.09
C ALA A 118 -9.88 -11.79 -4.53
N ASP A 119 -10.46 -12.88 -5.04
CA ASP A 119 -11.78 -13.36 -4.63
C ASP A 119 -11.84 -13.82 -3.16
N SER A 120 -10.73 -14.33 -2.63
CA SER A 120 -10.62 -14.75 -1.23
C SER A 120 -10.25 -13.62 -0.26
N THR A 121 -9.87 -12.44 -0.78
CA THR A 121 -9.49 -11.30 0.07
C THR A 121 -10.69 -10.75 0.84
N VAL A 122 -10.54 -10.59 2.15
CA VAL A 122 -11.57 -9.99 2.99
C VAL A 122 -11.68 -8.50 2.69
N LEU A 123 -12.83 -8.06 2.19
CA LEU A 123 -13.09 -6.65 1.89
C LEU A 123 -13.32 -5.85 3.17
N THR A 124 -12.48 -4.85 3.41
CA THR A 124 -12.63 -3.87 4.49
C THR A 124 -13.12 -2.52 3.94
N PRO A 125 -13.69 -1.65 4.78
CA PRO A 125 -14.24 -0.37 4.33
C PRO A 125 -13.23 0.54 3.61
N GLY A 126 -11.95 0.48 4.01
CA GLY A 126 -10.94 1.46 3.60
C GLY A 126 -11.13 2.84 4.25
N CYS A 127 -10.12 3.70 4.20
CA CYS A 127 -10.18 5.04 4.79
C CYS A 127 -10.74 6.10 3.84
N CYS A 128 -10.56 5.94 2.53
CA CYS A 128 -11.04 6.89 1.51
C CYS A 128 -11.80 6.20 0.37
N LYS A 129 -11.51 4.95 0.09
CA LYS A 129 -12.17 4.15 -0.94
C LYS A 129 -12.17 2.68 -0.54
N LYS A 130 -13.35 2.04 -0.59
CA LYS A 130 -13.48 0.58 -0.48
C LYS A 130 -13.20 -0.04 -1.84
N LEU A 131 -12.30 -1.03 -1.87
CA LEU A 131 -12.00 -1.80 -3.09
C LEU A 131 -12.99 -2.94 -3.29
N SER A 132 -13.25 -3.28 -4.55
CA SER A 132 -13.90 -4.52 -4.97
C SER A 132 -12.88 -5.62 -5.24
N HIS A 133 -13.32 -6.89 -5.36
CA HIS A 133 -12.45 -8.00 -5.76
C HIS A 133 -11.85 -7.78 -7.17
N ASP A 134 -12.59 -7.16 -8.08
CA ASP A 134 -12.08 -6.85 -9.41
C ASP A 134 -10.96 -5.81 -9.38
N GLU A 135 -11.11 -4.75 -8.58
CA GLU A 135 -10.05 -3.76 -8.37
C GLU A 135 -8.82 -4.39 -7.70
N ILE A 136 -9.01 -5.28 -6.74
CA ILE A 136 -7.91 -6.03 -6.11
C ILE A 136 -7.18 -6.89 -7.15
N TYR A 137 -7.91 -7.56 -8.03
CA TYR A 137 -7.32 -8.33 -9.11
C TYR A 137 -6.46 -7.48 -10.04
N GLU A 138 -6.94 -6.29 -10.44
CA GLU A 138 -6.15 -5.36 -11.26
C GLU A 138 -4.88 -4.87 -10.51
N ILE A 139 -5.00 -4.52 -9.22
CA ILE A 139 -3.84 -4.15 -8.38
C ILE A 139 -2.80 -5.28 -8.36
N LEU A 140 -3.22 -6.53 -8.15
CA LEU A 140 -2.30 -7.68 -8.13
C LEU A 140 -1.59 -7.89 -9.48
N LYS A 141 -2.27 -7.64 -10.58
CA LYS A 141 -1.67 -7.70 -11.92
C LYS A 141 -0.64 -6.61 -12.14
N GLU A 142 -0.93 -5.39 -11.69
CA GLU A 142 -0.02 -4.25 -11.81
C GLU A 142 1.22 -4.39 -10.90
N CYS A 143 1.14 -5.17 -9.82
CA CYS A 143 2.27 -5.49 -8.96
C CYS A 143 3.31 -6.44 -9.63
N ARG A 144 3.01 -7.02 -10.77
CA ARG A 144 3.90 -7.94 -11.50
C ARG A 144 4.96 -7.19 -12.29
#